data_6326b4e73e5657bd8ee0f942c1c202b5
#
_entry.id   6326b4e73e5657bd8ee0f942c1c202b5
#
_cell.length_a   1.000
_cell.length_b   1.000
_cell.length_c   1.000
_cell.angle_alpha   90.00
_cell.angle_beta   90.00
_cell.angle_gamma   90.00
#
_symmetry.space_group_name_H-M   'P 1'
#
loop_
_entity.id
_entity.type
_entity.pdbx_description
1 polymer ?
#
loop_
_entity_poly.entity_id
_entity_poly.type
_entity_poly.pdbx_seq_one_letter_code
_entity_poly.pdbx_strand_id
1 'polypeptide(L)'
;PQLEAGINQYITMLAVLLGMYPQDIRPVLEPVGILPDYMEPIGVGMPVDLLMRRPDVRSAERSVNAQAALLGASKADWLPKVFLKGSFGYAARDLKDLTKRKSMMYEIAPSMSWTLFSGGQLVNATRLAKAQLDESINQFNQTVLTAVQETDNAMNSYRNSIKQIVALREVRNQGIETLKLSLELYKQGLSPFQNVLDAQRSLLSYENQLVQAQGNSLLQ
;
A
#
# COMPACT_ATOMS: atom_id res chain seq x y z
N PRO A 1 9.95 -5.46 -31.54
CA PRO A 1 10.61 -4.23 -31.07
C PRO A 1 9.85 -3.51 -29.96
N GLN A 2 8.52 -3.27 -30.11
CA GLN A 2 7.74 -2.58 -29.05
C GLN A 2 7.65 -3.39 -27.75
N LEU A 3 7.41 -4.69 -27.82
CA LEU A 3 7.38 -5.58 -26.65
C LEU A 3 8.75 -5.67 -25.97
N GLU A 4 9.82 -5.76 -26.74
CA GLU A 4 11.19 -5.78 -26.23
C GLU A 4 11.55 -4.48 -25.51
N ALA A 5 11.15 -3.35 -26.07
CA ALA A 5 11.31 -2.05 -25.42
C ALA A 5 10.55 -2.00 -24.09
N GLY A 6 9.31 -2.50 -24.05
CA GLY A 6 8.51 -2.59 -22.81
C GLY A 6 9.17 -3.50 -21.76
N ILE A 7 9.66 -4.69 -22.16
CA ILE A 7 10.37 -5.60 -21.26
C ILE A 7 11.59 -4.91 -20.65
N ASN A 8 12.42 -4.26 -21.49
CA ASN A 8 13.60 -3.54 -21.01
C ASN A 8 13.24 -2.40 -20.03
N GLN A 9 12.14 -1.69 -20.28
CA GLN A 9 11.65 -0.65 -19.37
C GLN A 9 11.26 -1.23 -18.00
N TYR A 10 10.52 -2.35 -17.96
CA TYR A 10 10.16 -3.00 -16.71
C TYR A 10 11.36 -3.58 -15.97
N ILE A 11 12.34 -4.17 -16.67
CA ILE A 11 13.60 -4.64 -16.08
C ILE A 11 14.34 -3.48 -15.42
N THR A 12 14.45 -2.33 -16.10
CA THR A 12 15.10 -1.14 -15.56
C THR A 12 14.36 -0.60 -14.34
N MET A 13 13.04 -0.58 -14.37
CA MET A 13 12.20 -0.13 -13.24
C MET A 13 12.39 -1.05 -12.02
N LEU A 14 12.38 -2.37 -12.21
CA LEU A 14 12.64 -3.33 -11.14
C LEU A 14 14.05 -3.19 -10.57
N ALA A 15 15.06 -2.99 -11.42
CA ALA A 15 16.44 -2.76 -10.98
C ALA A 15 16.53 -1.53 -10.06
N VAL A 16 15.90 -0.43 -10.41
CA VAL A 16 15.86 0.79 -9.59
C VAL A 16 15.18 0.53 -8.24
N LEU A 17 14.05 -0.20 -8.23
CA LEU A 17 13.35 -0.53 -6.97
C LEU A 17 14.17 -1.42 -6.03
N LEU A 18 15.02 -2.27 -6.59
CA LEU A 18 15.92 -3.16 -5.84
C LEU A 18 17.28 -2.53 -5.52
N GLY A 19 17.56 -1.30 -6.01
CA GLY A 19 18.86 -0.67 -5.87
C GLY A 19 19.99 -1.38 -6.62
N MET A 20 19.67 -2.08 -7.72
CA MET A 20 20.60 -2.88 -8.53
C MET A 20 20.78 -2.26 -9.92
N TYR A 21 21.79 -2.69 -10.66
CA TYR A 21 21.91 -2.34 -12.06
C TYR A 21 21.07 -3.27 -12.94
N PRO A 22 20.50 -2.79 -14.08
CA PRO A 22 19.66 -3.60 -14.96
C PRO A 22 20.33 -4.88 -15.49
N GLN A 23 21.65 -4.85 -15.68
CA GLN A 23 22.43 -6.03 -16.11
C GLN A 23 22.53 -7.12 -15.05
N ASP A 24 22.43 -6.79 -13.77
CA ASP A 24 22.55 -7.74 -12.67
C ASP A 24 21.24 -8.51 -12.44
N ILE A 25 20.10 -7.87 -12.70
CA ILE A 25 18.79 -8.48 -12.54
C ILE A 25 18.35 -9.29 -13.78
N ARG A 26 18.85 -8.93 -14.97
CA ARG A 26 18.47 -9.59 -16.22
C ARG A 26 18.65 -11.13 -16.20
N PRO A 27 19.78 -11.71 -15.75
CA PRO A 27 19.95 -13.16 -15.70
C PRO A 27 18.96 -13.88 -14.77
N VAL A 28 18.42 -13.18 -13.76
CA VAL A 28 17.42 -13.74 -12.84
C VAL A 28 16.04 -13.79 -13.48
N LEU A 29 15.75 -12.87 -14.40
CA LEU A 29 14.45 -12.72 -15.05
C LEU A 29 14.40 -13.43 -16.42
N GLU A 30 15.54 -13.80 -17.01
CA GLU A 30 15.65 -14.37 -18.36
C GLU A 30 15.17 -15.82 -18.53
N PRO A 31 15.05 -16.71 -17.55
CA PRO A 31 14.28 -17.91 -17.77
C PRO A 31 12.81 -17.50 -17.91
N VAL A 32 12.36 -17.29 -19.16
CA VAL A 32 10.97 -16.96 -19.48
C VAL A 32 10.07 -18.04 -18.88
N GLY A 33 9.49 -17.72 -17.73
CA GLY A 33 8.53 -18.59 -17.07
C GLY A 33 7.25 -18.68 -17.88
N ILE A 34 6.61 -19.83 -17.85
CA ILE A 34 5.22 -19.98 -18.27
C ILE A 34 4.38 -19.15 -17.29
N LEU A 35 3.47 -18.30 -17.81
CA LEU A 35 2.53 -17.59 -16.97
C LEU A 35 1.83 -18.58 -16.03
N PRO A 36 1.90 -18.40 -14.70
CA PRO A 36 1.24 -19.29 -13.77
C PRO A 36 -0.27 -19.28 -14.00
N ASP A 37 -0.87 -20.46 -14.14
CA ASP A 37 -2.31 -20.62 -14.33
C ASP A 37 -3.00 -20.63 -12.95
N TYR A 38 -3.14 -19.44 -12.37
CA TYR A 38 -3.85 -19.28 -11.10
C TYR A 38 -5.36 -19.19 -11.39
N MET A 39 -6.09 -20.28 -11.14
CA MET A 39 -7.55 -20.35 -11.26
C MET A 39 -8.22 -20.76 -9.94
N GLU A 40 -7.54 -20.60 -8.80
CA GLU A 40 -8.15 -20.96 -7.54
C GLU A 40 -9.24 -19.94 -7.16
N PRO A 41 -10.45 -20.39 -6.81
CA PRO A 41 -11.48 -19.50 -6.33
C PRO A 41 -11.05 -18.92 -4.98
N ILE A 42 -10.89 -17.60 -4.93
CA ILE A 42 -10.69 -16.89 -3.68
C ILE A 42 -11.98 -17.09 -2.85
N GLY A 43 -11.84 -17.61 -1.63
CA GLY A 43 -12.96 -17.83 -0.71
C GLY A 43 -13.79 -16.56 -0.53
N VAL A 44 -15.10 -16.69 -0.62
CA VAL A 44 -16.04 -15.58 -0.52
C VAL A 44 -16.16 -15.15 0.93
N GLY A 45 -15.80 -13.91 1.20
CA GLY A 45 -15.98 -13.26 2.49
C GLY A 45 -14.69 -12.63 2.97
N MET A 46 -14.79 -11.36 3.36
CA MET A 46 -13.69 -10.65 3.96
C MET A 46 -13.91 -10.63 5.48
N PRO A 47 -13.20 -11.47 6.26
CA PRO A 47 -13.23 -11.36 7.72
C PRO A 47 -12.76 -9.95 8.11
N VAL A 48 -13.49 -9.28 9.00
CA VAL A 48 -13.11 -7.96 9.55
C VAL A 48 -11.66 -7.96 10.04
N ASP A 49 -11.20 -9.11 10.56
CA ASP A 49 -9.82 -9.31 11.02
C ASP A 49 -8.76 -9.07 9.93
N LEU A 50 -9.06 -9.36 8.66
CA LEU A 50 -8.12 -9.10 7.56
C LEU A 50 -8.01 -7.60 7.25
N LEU A 51 -9.12 -6.86 7.30
CA LEU A 51 -9.11 -5.40 7.16
C LEU A 51 -8.28 -4.74 8.24
N MET A 52 -8.42 -5.20 9.49
CA MET A 52 -7.66 -4.66 10.62
C MET A 52 -6.16 -4.99 10.57
N ARG A 53 -5.73 -5.93 9.72
CA ARG A 53 -4.30 -6.21 9.49
C ARG A 53 -3.66 -5.24 8.49
N ARG A 54 -4.43 -4.52 7.72
CA ARG A 54 -3.92 -3.55 6.73
C ARG A 54 -3.08 -2.48 7.43
N PRO A 55 -1.88 -2.17 6.91
CA PRO A 55 -1.00 -1.17 7.53
C PRO A 55 -1.60 0.24 7.57
N ASP A 56 -2.37 0.64 6.55
CA ASP A 56 -3.04 1.93 6.45
C ASP A 56 -4.15 2.08 7.51
N VAL A 57 -4.97 1.06 7.72
CA VAL A 57 -6.01 1.03 8.76
C VAL A 57 -5.37 1.10 10.15
N ARG A 58 -4.32 0.31 10.39
CA ARG A 58 -3.57 0.36 11.66
C ARG A 58 -2.89 1.71 11.91
N SER A 59 -2.37 2.34 10.86
CA SER A 59 -1.78 3.67 10.95
C SER A 59 -2.83 4.71 11.36
N ALA A 60 -4.00 4.68 10.72
CA ALA A 60 -5.12 5.57 11.06
C ALA A 60 -5.62 5.35 12.50
N GLU A 61 -5.73 4.09 12.96
CA GLU A 61 -6.05 3.76 14.35
C GLU A 61 -5.04 4.35 15.34
N ARG A 62 -3.74 4.23 15.04
CA ARG A 62 -2.68 4.81 15.88
C ARG A 62 -2.73 6.34 15.91
N SER A 63 -3.13 6.96 14.79
CA SER A 63 -3.35 8.41 14.75
C SER A 63 -4.48 8.85 15.69
N VAL A 64 -5.61 8.12 15.72
CA VAL A 64 -6.69 8.37 16.69
C VAL A 64 -6.18 8.27 18.12
N ASN A 65 -5.41 7.21 18.43
CA ASN A 65 -4.85 7.03 19.78
C ASN A 65 -3.90 8.17 20.16
N ALA A 66 -3.10 8.68 19.21
CA ALA A 66 -2.22 9.83 19.44
C ALA A 66 -3.02 11.10 19.73
N GLN A 67 -4.08 11.38 18.96
CA GLN A 67 -4.95 12.55 19.21
C GLN A 67 -5.73 12.43 20.53
N ALA A 68 -6.15 11.23 20.91
CA ALA A 68 -6.76 10.99 22.22
C ALA A 68 -5.80 11.29 23.39
N ALA A 69 -4.52 10.92 23.24
CA ALA A 69 -3.49 11.25 24.22
C ALA A 69 -3.23 12.76 24.28
N LEU A 70 -3.21 13.47 23.15
CA LEU A 70 -3.07 14.93 23.10
C LEU A 70 -4.24 15.66 23.77
N LEU A 71 -5.48 15.16 23.58
CA LEU A 71 -6.63 15.66 24.31
C LEU A 71 -6.47 15.42 25.82
N GLY A 72 -5.95 14.24 26.22
CA GLY A 72 -5.60 13.96 27.61
C GLY A 72 -4.59 14.95 28.19
N ALA A 73 -3.53 15.26 27.44
CA ALA A 73 -2.53 16.25 27.80
C ALA A 73 -3.13 17.65 27.94
N SER A 74 -3.97 18.08 26.99
CA SER A 74 -4.67 19.38 27.06
C SER A 74 -5.61 19.48 28.27
N LYS A 75 -6.25 18.37 28.67
CA LYS A 75 -7.04 18.32 29.91
C LYS A 75 -6.15 18.38 31.17
N ALA A 76 -4.96 17.78 31.14
CA ALA A 76 -4.01 17.82 32.23
C ALA A 76 -3.45 19.24 32.48
N ASP A 77 -3.46 20.13 31.49
CA ASP A 77 -3.06 21.53 31.64
C ASP A 77 -3.96 22.34 32.59
N TRP A 78 -5.15 21.84 32.93
CA TRP A 78 -6.05 22.41 33.94
C TRP A 78 -5.60 22.09 35.36
N LEU A 79 -4.72 21.12 35.55
CA LEU A 79 -4.24 20.70 36.85
C LEU A 79 -2.95 21.43 37.23
N PRO A 80 -2.65 21.58 38.56
CA PRO A 80 -1.37 22.11 38.99
C PRO A 80 -0.23 21.20 38.54
N LYS A 81 0.80 21.81 37.96
CA LYS A 81 2.04 21.13 37.52
C LYS A 81 3.07 21.18 38.60
N VAL A 82 3.58 20.03 39.01
CA VAL A 82 4.64 19.90 40.01
C VAL A 82 5.96 19.60 39.31
N PHE A 83 6.97 20.39 39.62
CA PHE A 83 8.32 20.23 39.05
C PHE A 83 9.30 19.99 40.17
N LEU A 84 10.24 19.08 39.97
CA LEU A 84 11.43 18.94 40.80
C LEU A 84 12.63 19.32 39.94
N LYS A 85 13.27 20.44 40.28
CA LYS A 85 14.49 20.89 39.63
C LYS A 85 15.66 20.48 40.49
N GLY A 86 16.71 19.96 39.92
CA GLY A 86 17.94 19.61 40.57
C GLY A 86 19.14 20.06 39.74
N SER A 87 20.13 20.65 40.40
CA SER A 87 21.43 20.92 39.77
C SER A 87 22.54 20.38 40.64
N PHE A 88 23.56 19.87 39.97
CA PHE A 88 24.80 19.42 40.64
C PHE A 88 25.96 19.92 39.80
N GLY A 89 26.95 20.50 40.47
CA GLY A 89 28.11 21.06 39.79
C GLY A 89 29.23 21.47 40.77
N TYR A 90 30.27 22.02 40.21
CA TYR A 90 31.36 22.61 40.95
C TYR A 90 31.48 24.07 40.55
N ALA A 91 31.57 24.96 41.52
CA ALA A 91 31.84 26.37 41.29
C ALA A 91 33.03 26.79 42.15
N ALA A 92 34.04 27.37 41.52
CA ALA A 92 35.23 27.89 42.20
C ALA A 92 35.66 29.21 41.55
N ARG A 93 36.29 30.07 42.34
CA ARG A 93 36.84 31.34 41.87
C ARG A 93 38.15 31.15 41.08
N ASP A 94 38.94 30.12 41.47
CA ASP A 94 40.18 29.74 40.83
C ASP A 94 40.10 28.29 40.31
N LEU A 95 40.70 28.04 39.17
CA LEU A 95 40.74 26.71 38.54
C LEU A 95 41.33 25.62 39.46
N LYS A 96 42.28 25.99 40.32
CA LYS A 96 42.91 25.10 41.30
C LYS A 96 41.95 24.58 42.38
N ASP A 97 40.88 25.27 42.61
CA ASP A 97 39.88 24.94 43.62
C ASP A 97 38.66 24.25 43.07
N LEU A 98 38.54 24.10 41.73
CA LEU A 98 37.35 23.57 41.07
C LEU A 98 37.04 22.12 41.52
N THR A 99 38.08 21.30 41.75
CA THR A 99 37.92 19.89 42.12
C THR A 99 37.87 19.67 43.64
N LYS A 100 37.97 20.73 44.42
CA LYS A 100 37.89 20.64 45.90
C LYS A 100 36.47 20.41 46.36
N ARG A 101 36.31 19.59 47.42
CA ARG A 101 34.98 19.30 48.01
C ARG A 101 34.18 20.53 48.40
N LYS A 102 34.85 21.63 48.75
CA LYS A 102 34.22 22.91 49.10
C LYS A 102 33.61 23.66 47.92
N SER A 103 33.96 23.25 46.70
CA SER A 103 33.44 23.85 45.47
C SER A 103 32.23 23.08 44.90
N MET A 104 31.86 21.96 45.53
CA MET A 104 30.69 21.19 45.18
C MET A 104 29.42 21.94 45.57
N MET A 105 28.54 22.15 44.61
CA MET A 105 27.23 22.75 44.76
C MET A 105 26.14 21.77 44.36
N TYR A 106 25.11 21.69 45.14
CA TYR A 106 23.92 20.95 44.77
C TYR A 106 22.70 21.79 45.17
N GLU A 107 21.67 21.72 44.34
CA GLU A 107 20.40 22.38 44.60
C GLU A 107 19.28 21.40 44.24
N ILE A 108 18.29 21.32 45.12
CA ILE A 108 17.04 20.58 44.86
C ILE A 108 15.91 21.57 45.21
N ALA A 109 15.14 21.94 44.17
CA ALA A 109 14.07 22.93 44.28
C ALA A 109 12.75 22.32 43.78
N PRO A 110 11.87 21.84 44.67
CA PRO A 110 10.49 21.54 44.31
C PRO A 110 9.74 22.84 44.00
N SER A 111 8.98 22.85 42.90
CA SER A 111 8.15 24.00 42.52
C SER A 111 6.79 23.54 42.00
N MET A 112 5.75 24.33 42.20
CA MET A 112 4.41 24.08 41.69
C MET A 112 3.95 25.30 40.90
N SER A 113 3.35 25.03 39.72
CA SER A 113 2.77 26.07 38.88
C SER A 113 1.33 25.68 38.54
N TRP A 114 0.40 26.61 38.71
CA TRP A 114 -1.00 26.42 38.40
C TRP A 114 -1.58 27.65 37.71
N THR A 115 -2.16 27.46 36.52
CA THR A 115 -2.79 28.53 35.77
C THR A 115 -4.27 28.61 36.16
N LEU A 116 -4.61 29.53 37.09
CA LEU A 116 -5.98 29.71 37.58
C LEU A 116 -6.87 30.46 36.56
N PHE A 117 -6.28 31.38 35.79
CA PHE A 117 -6.97 32.16 34.78
C PHE A 117 -6.10 32.36 33.55
N SER A 118 -6.63 32.06 32.36
CA SER A 118 -5.91 32.14 31.11
C SER A 118 -6.69 32.88 30.01
N GLY A 119 -7.71 33.70 30.38
CA GLY A 119 -8.53 34.42 29.38
C GLY A 119 -9.19 33.53 28.33
N GLY A 120 -9.55 32.29 28.68
CA GLY A 120 -10.18 31.32 27.76
C GLY A 120 -9.20 30.47 26.96
N GLN A 121 -7.88 30.66 27.06
CA GLN A 121 -6.88 29.91 26.28
C GLN A 121 -6.99 28.39 26.55
N LEU A 122 -7.07 27.95 27.81
CA LEU A 122 -7.19 26.54 28.18
C LEU A 122 -8.49 25.90 27.63
N VAL A 123 -9.60 26.66 27.66
CA VAL A 123 -10.90 26.20 27.10
C VAL A 123 -10.77 25.97 25.62
N ASN A 124 -10.21 26.95 24.90
CA ASN A 124 -10.09 26.85 23.44
C ASN A 124 -9.06 25.78 23.01
N ALA A 125 -7.95 25.63 23.77
CA ALA A 125 -6.98 24.56 23.53
C ALA A 125 -7.63 23.16 23.68
N THR A 126 -8.42 22.94 24.73
CA THR A 126 -9.15 21.68 24.94
C THR A 126 -10.21 21.44 23.84
N ARG A 127 -10.92 22.51 23.43
CA ARG A 127 -11.89 22.40 22.31
C ARG A 127 -11.20 22.05 20.99
N LEU A 128 -10.05 22.68 20.70
CA LEU A 128 -9.24 22.39 19.53
C LEU A 128 -8.77 20.93 19.54
N ALA A 129 -8.18 20.47 20.64
CA ALA A 129 -7.73 19.09 20.78
C ALA A 129 -8.88 18.08 20.62
N LYS A 130 -10.10 18.42 21.11
CA LYS A 130 -11.28 17.59 20.89
C LYS A 130 -11.67 17.54 19.42
N ALA A 131 -11.72 18.69 18.74
CA ALA A 131 -12.05 18.75 17.30
C ALA A 131 -11.05 17.97 16.44
N GLN A 132 -9.75 18.02 16.77
CA GLN A 132 -8.70 17.22 16.12
C GLN A 132 -8.88 15.71 16.35
N LEU A 133 -9.32 15.30 17.53
CA LEU A 133 -9.67 13.92 17.80
C LEU A 133 -10.87 13.49 16.96
N ASP A 134 -11.94 14.28 16.91
CA ASP A 134 -13.13 13.99 16.11
C ASP A 134 -12.79 13.91 14.60
N GLU A 135 -11.90 14.79 14.12
CA GLU A 135 -11.36 14.74 12.76
C GLU A 135 -10.61 13.42 12.49
N SER A 136 -9.72 13.02 13.41
CA SER A 136 -8.93 11.77 13.24
C SER A 136 -9.81 10.52 13.28
N ILE A 137 -10.90 10.51 14.06
CA ILE A 137 -11.91 9.45 14.06
C ILE A 137 -12.61 9.36 12.69
N ASN A 138 -13.01 10.50 12.13
CA ASN A 138 -13.65 10.53 10.81
C ASN A 138 -12.69 10.06 9.72
N GLN A 139 -11.41 10.44 9.80
CA GLN A 139 -10.37 9.97 8.87
C GLN A 139 -10.14 8.46 8.98
N PHE A 140 -10.14 7.91 10.20
CA PHE A 140 -10.07 6.46 10.42
C PHE A 140 -11.26 5.75 9.78
N ASN A 141 -12.48 6.23 10.02
CA ASN A 141 -13.69 5.66 9.41
C ASN A 141 -13.64 5.71 7.88
N GLN A 142 -13.16 6.81 7.30
CA GLN A 142 -12.97 6.93 5.86
C GLN A 142 -11.95 5.94 5.33
N THR A 143 -10.84 5.75 6.03
CA THR A 143 -9.81 4.77 5.66
C THR A 143 -10.38 3.35 5.67
N VAL A 144 -11.17 2.99 6.68
CA VAL A 144 -11.83 1.67 6.76
C VAL A 144 -12.80 1.47 5.60
N LEU A 145 -13.64 2.47 5.28
CA LEU A 145 -14.58 2.39 4.16
C LEU A 145 -13.86 2.25 2.82
N THR A 146 -12.78 2.99 2.62
CA THR A 146 -11.94 2.88 1.42
C THR A 146 -11.30 1.49 1.32
N ALA A 147 -10.79 0.95 2.42
CA ALA A 147 -10.22 -0.38 2.47
C ALA A 147 -11.24 -1.47 2.11
N VAL A 148 -12.48 -1.36 2.58
CA VAL A 148 -13.60 -2.24 2.21
C VAL A 148 -13.89 -2.14 0.71
N GLN A 149 -14.03 -0.92 0.20
CA GLN A 149 -14.31 -0.67 -1.21
C GLN A 149 -13.22 -1.24 -2.12
N GLU A 150 -11.95 -0.99 -1.81
CA GLU A 150 -10.81 -1.50 -2.58
C GLU A 150 -10.80 -3.01 -2.64
N THR A 151 -11.03 -3.66 -1.49
CA THR A 151 -11.02 -5.13 -1.43
C THR A 151 -12.22 -5.73 -2.17
N ASP A 152 -13.42 -5.15 -2.04
CA ASP A 152 -14.60 -5.63 -2.77
C ASP A 152 -14.39 -5.46 -4.28
N ASN A 153 -13.85 -4.32 -4.72
CA ASN A 153 -13.53 -4.08 -6.11
C ASN A 153 -12.49 -5.07 -6.64
N ALA A 154 -11.41 -5.33 -5.89
CA ALA A 154 -10.38 -6.29 -6.27
C ALA A 154 -10.95 -7.71 -6.40
N MET A 155 -11.77 -8.16 -5.44
CA MET A 155 -12.44 -9.46 -5.48
C MET A 155 -13.38 -9.59 -6.68
N ASN A 156 -14.17 -8.55 -6.98
CA ASN A 156 -15.08 -8.54 -8.12
C ASN A 156 -14.31 -8.52 -9.45
N SER A 157 -13.23 -7.74 -9.54
CA SER A 157 -12.36 -7.69 -10.70
C SER A 157 -11.71 -9.04 -10.96
N TYR A 158 -11.14 -9.67 -9.93
CA TYR A 158 -10.55 -11.01 -10.05
C TYR A 158 -11.58 -12.05 -10.52
N ARG A 159 -12.77 -12.09 -9.90
CA ARG A 159 -13.84 -13.01 -10.28
C ARG A 159 -14.29 -12.83 -11.73
N ASN A 160 -14.35 -11.60 -12.21
CA ASN A 160 -14.72 -11.30 -13.59
C ASN A 160 -13.58 -11.64 -14.56
N SER A 161 -12.31 -11.43 -14.19
CA SER A 161 -11.15 -11.82 -15.02
C SER A 161 -11.09 -13.33 -15.24
N ILE A 162 -11.37 -14.14 -14.22
CA ILE A 162 -11.46 -15.60 -14.38
C ILE A 162 -12.55 -16.00 -15.38
N LYS A 163 -13.76 -15.40 -15.28
CA LYS A 163 -14.85 -15.65 -16.24
C LYS A 163 -14.45 -15.28 -17.67
N GLN A 164 -13.75 -14.14 -17.83
CA GLN A 164 -13.25 -13.68 -19.11
C GLN A 164 -12.23 -14.65 -19.70
N ILE A 165 -11.27 -15.13 -18.90
CA ILE A 165 -10.27 -16.12 -19.35
C ILE A 165 -10.95 -17.39 -19.84
N VAL A 166 -11.93 -17.92 -19.10
CA VAL A 166 -12.69 -19.11 -19.51
C VAL A 166 -13.38 -18.89 -20.86
N ALA A 167 -14.06 -17.76 -21.03
CA ALA A 167 -14.73 -17.43 -22.29
C ALA A 167 -13.74 -17.27 -23.46
N LEU A 168 -12.60 -16.60 -23.25
CA LEU A 168 -11.57 -16.43 -24.27
C LEU A 168 -10.87 -17.73 -24.65
N ARG A 169 -10.71 -18.69 -23.71
CA ARG A 169 -10.22 -20.04 -24.04
C ARG A 169 -11.17 -20.76 -24.98
N GLU A 170 -12.47 -20.64 -24.76
CA GLU A 170 -13.48 -21.25 -25.65
C GLU A 170 -13.44 -20.59 -27.03
N VAL A 171 -13.42 -19.26 -27.12
CA VAL A 171 -13.30 -18.53 -28.39
C VAL A 171 -12.03 -18.91 -29.15
N ARG A 172 -10.88 -19.04 -28.48
CA ARG A 172 -9.64 -19.50 -29.07
C ARG A 172 -9.79 -20.92 -29.64
N ASN A 173 -10.39 -21.87 -28.90
CA ASN A 173 -10.59 -23.24 -29.35
C ASN A 173 -11.48 -23.29 -30.58
N GLN A 174 -12.58 -22.52 -30.62
CA GLN A 174 -13.43 -22.38 -31.80
C GLN A 174 -12.68 -21.74 -32.98
N GLY A 175 -11.78 -20.76 -32.70
CA GLY A 175 -10.90 -20.17 -33.70
C GLY A 175 -9.95 -21.20 -34.36
N ILE A 176 -9.40 -22.13 -33.57
CA ILE A 176 -8.55 -23.22 -34.09
C ILE A 176 -9.34 -24.13 -35.00
N GLU A 177 -10.55 -24.54 -34.61
CA GLU A 177 -11.40 -25.39 -35.45
C GLU A 177 -11.83 -24.66 -36.73
N THR A 178 -12.14 -23.35 -36.64
CA THR A 178 -12.47 -22.52 -37.81
C THR A 178 -11.28 -22.45 -38.81
N LEU A 179 -10.06 -22.23 -38.32
CA LEU A 179 -8.87 -22.21 -39.16
C LEU A 179 -8.64 -23.55 -39.84
N LYS A 180 -8.79 -24.66 -39.10
CA LYS A 180 -8.65 -26.02 -39.61
C LYS A 180 -9.66 -26.30 -40.71
N LEU A 181 -10.94 -25.97 -40.49
CA LEU A 181 -11.99 -26.15 -41.51
C LEU A 181 -11.76 -25.27 -42.73
N SER A 182 -11.36 -24.00 -42.56
CA SER A 182 -11.05 -23.10 -43.69
C SER A 182 -9.90 -23.62 -44.53
N LEU A 183 -8.88 -24.23 -43.92
CA LEU A 183 -7.76 -24.85 -44.62
C LEU A 183 -8.18 -26.11 -45.41
N GLU A 184 -9.06 -26.94 -44.85
CA GLU A 184 -9.60 -28.12 -45.54
C GLU A 184 -10.42 -27.71 -46.75
N LEU A 185 -11.33 -26.75 -46.63
CA LEU A 185 -12.14 -26.22 -47.73
C LEU A 185 -11.27 -25.60 -48.83
N TYR A 186 -10.21 -24.90 -48.47
CA TYR A 186 -9.26 -24.37 -49.43
C TYR A 186 -8.54 -25.51 -50.22
N LYS A 187 -8.05 -26.55 -49.51
CA LYS A 187 -7.40 -27.71 -50.14
C LYS A 187 -8.30 -28.45 -51.12
N GLN A 188 -9.60 -28.45 -50.85
CA GLN A 188 -10.62 -29.05 -51.75
C GLN A 188 -11.05 -28.10 -52.88
N GLY A 189 -10.49 -26.88 -52.95
CA GLY A 189 -10.87 -25.89 -53.97
C GLY A 189 -12.25 -25.25 -53.76
N LEU A 190 -12.86 -25.44 -52.58
CA LEU A 190 -14.22 -24.97 -52.26
C LEU A 190 -14.22 -23.58 -51.63
N SER A 191 -13.06 -23.02 -51.26
CA SER A 191 -12.96 -21.73 -50.63
C SER A 191 -11.68 -20.99 -51.06
N PRO A 192 -11.73 -19.66 -51.23
CA PRO A 192 -10.55 -18.88 -51.57
C PRO A 192 -9.57 -18.84 -50.37
N PHE A 193 -8.28 -18.68 -50.66
CA PHE A 193 -7.22 -18.58 -49.63
C PHE A 193 -7.41 -17.40 -48.68
N GLN A 194 -8.12 -16.36 -49.12
CA GLN A 194 -8.46 -15.20 -48.28
C GLN A 194 -9.16 -15.60 -46.95
N ASN A 195 -10.07 -16.59 -47.01
CA ASN A 195 -10.78 -17.07 -45.82
C ASN A 195 -9.83 -17.77 -44.83
N VAL A 196 -8.78 -18.44 -45.30
CA VAL A 196 -7.74 -19.02 -44.44
C VAL A 196 -6.95 -17.92 -43.74
N LEU A 197 -6.56 -16.84 -44.45
CA LEU A 197 -5.84 -15.71 -43.89
C LEU A 197 -6.68 -14.97 -42.82
N ASP A 198 -7.96 -14.81 -43.09
CA ASP A 198 -8.87 -14.12 -42.17
C ASP A 198 -9.10 -14.96 -40.90
N ALA A 199 -9.27 -16.28 -41.04
CA ALA A 199 -9.34 -17.20 -39.92
C ALA A 199 -8.03 -17.19 -39.08
N GLN A 200 -6.87 -17.15 -39.71
CA GLN A 200 -5.57 -17.09 -39.06
C GLN A 200 -5.37 -15.77 -38.31
N ARG A 201 -5.75 -14.63 -38.90
CA ARG A 201 -5.69 -13.32 -38.25
C ARG A 201 -6.61 -13.24 -37.02
N SER A 202 -7.82 -13.81 -37.17
CA SER A 202 -8.78 -13.87 -36.07
C SER A 202 -8.24 -14.71 -34.89
N LEU A 203 -7.70 -15.90 -35.19
CA LEU A 203 -7.09 -16.78 -34.19
C LEU A 203 -5.96 -16.04 -33.42
N LEU A 204 -5.05 -15.40 -34.16
CA LEU A 204 -3.95 -14.63 -33.54
C LEU A 204 -4.48 -13.51 -32.64
N SER A 205 -5.57 -12.85 -33.03
CA SER A 205 -6.23 -11.84 -32.20
C SER A 205 -6.79 -12.44 -30.89
N TYR A 206 -7.44 -13.61 -30.98
CA TYR A 206 -7.99 -14.30 -29.81
C TYR A 206 -6.89 -14.79 -28.85
N GLU A 207 -5.78 -15.30 -29.38
CA GLU A 207 -4.62 -15.71 -28.59
C GLU A 207 -4.00 -14.53 -27.86
N ASN A 208 -3.83 -13.38 -28.52
CA ASN A 208 -3.33 -12.16 -27.90
C ASN A 208 -4.26 -11.66 -26.77
N GLN A 209 -5.58 -11.69 -27.01
CA GLN A 209 -6.56 -11.29 -25.98
C GLN A 209 -6.53 -12.23 -24.78
N LEU A 210 -6.37 -13.54 -25.00
CA LEU A 210 -6.26 -14.52 -23.91
C LEU A 210 -5.01 -14.27 -23.07
N VAL A 211 -3.85 -14.09 -23.70
CA VAL A 211 -2.59 -13.81 -22.99
C VAL A 211 -2.68 -12.51 -22.20
N GLN A 212 -3.27 -11.46 -22.78
CA GLN A 212 -3.50 -10.20 -22.08
C GLN A 212 -4.44 -10.37 -20.86
N ALA A 213 -5.53 -11.11 -21.04
CA ALA A 213 -6.47 -11.38 -19.94
C ALA A 213 -5.81 -12.19 -18.81
N GLN A 214 -4.97 -13.17 -19.14
CA GLN A 214 -4.18 -13.94 -18.17
C GLN A 214 -3.17 -13.03 -17.43
N GLY A 215 -2.44 -12.20 -18.16
CA GLY A 215 -1.50 -11.25 -17.56
C GLY A 215 -2.22 -10.26 -16.61
N ASN A 216 -3.35 -9.71 -17.03
CA ASN A 216 -4.13 -8.78 -16.21
C ASN A 216 -4.69 -9.43 -14.94
N SER A 217 -5.06 -10.72 -14.98
CA SER A 217 -5.58 -11.41 -13.80
C SER A 217 -4.53 -11.64 -12.71
N LEU A 218 -3.25 -11.67 -13.09
CA LEU A 218 -2.14 -11.80 -12.14
C LEU A 218 -1.79 -10.47 -11.44
N LEU A 219 -2.28 -9.34 -11.96
CA LEU A 219 -2.03 -8.01 -11.42
C LEU A 219 -3.15 -7.55 -10.44
N GLN A 220 -4.22 -8.31 -10.31
CA GLN A 220 -5.37 -8.03 -9.44
C GLN A 220 -5.28 -8.80 -8.12
#